data_3ce5cd8190d369c3c200068b56025eba
#
_entry.id   3ce5cd8190d369c3c200068b56025eba
#
_cell.length_a   1.000
_cell.length_b   1.000
_cell.length_c   1.000
_cell.angle_alpha   90.00
_cell.angle_beta   90.00
_cell.angle_gamma   90.00
#
_symmetry.space_group_name_H-M   'P 1'
#
loop_
_entity.id
_entity.type
_entity.pdbx_description
1 polymer ?
#
loop_
_entity_poly.entity_id
_entity_poly.type
_entity_poly.pdbx_seq_one_letter_code
_entity_poly.pdbx_strand_id
1 'polypeptide(L)'
;MTAADSIRALVVVPTYNERENIRPLCRRILEQGRALEVLVVDDNSPDGTAGEVRQISAESHRVHLLERRGKLGLGTAYIAGFHWALERGYDRVIQMDADFSHPPERLPAMLEQSRRCEVVLGSRYVPGGGWERWPRRRLIFSATANWLTRNLLGLPARDCTAGFRCFHASALRQIPLENV
;
A
#
# COMPACT_ATOMS: atom_id res chain seq x y z
N MET A 1 -13.86 17.18 19.68
CA MET A 1 -13.46 16.38 18.49
C MET A 1 -12.77 17.32 17.55
N THR A 2 -11.46 17.27 17.47
CA THR A 2 -10.68 18.10 16.56
C THR A 2 -10.75 17.49 15.16
N ALA A 3 -10.63 18.30 14.10
CA ALA A 3 -10.62 17.88 12.68
C ALA A 3 -9.57 16.79 12.35
N ALA A 4 -8.77 16.37 13.35
CA ALA A 4 -7.78 15.31 13.29
C ALA A 4 -8.39 13.90 13.24
N ASP A 5 -9.64 13.71 13.71
CA ASP A 5 -10.30 12.39 13.82
C ASP A 5 -11.06 11.96 12.56
N SER A 6 -11.05 12.74 11.49
CA SER A 6 -11.92 12.52 10.33
C SER A 6 -11.23 11.94 9.08
N ILE A 7 -9.90 11.72 9.10
CA ILE A 7 -9.20 11.15 7.93
C ILE A 7 -9.57 9.66 7.80
N ARG A 8 -10.22 9.29 6.70
CA ARG A 8 -10.43 7.88 6.35
C ARG A 8 -9.31 7.41 5.43
N ALA A 9 -8.57 6.39 5.85
CA ALA A 9 -7.44 5.87 5.12
C ALA A 9 -7.62 4.39 4.78
N LEU A 10 -7.43 4.04 3.50
CA LEU A 10 -7.51 2.68 3.00
C LEU A 10 -6.11 2.16 2.69
N VAL A 11 -5.74 1.01 3.25
CA VAL A 11 -4.55 0.25 2.88
C VAL A 11 -4.95 -0.77 1.83
N VAL A 12 -4.43 -0.62 0.62
CA VAL A 12 -4.67 -1.55 -0.51
C VAL A 12 -3.55 -2.59 -0.50
N VAL A 13 -3.95 -3.84 -0.38
CA VAL A 13 -3.05 -5.00 -0.28
C VAL A 13 -3.38 -5.99 -1.40
N PRO A 14 -2.64 -5.98 -2.52
CA PRO A 14 -2.75 -7.01 -3.54
C PRO A 14 -2.28 -8.37 -3.03
N THR A 15 -2.99 -9.44 -3.39
CA THR A 15 -2.64 -10.79 -2.97
C THR A 15 -2.67 -11.79 -4.13
N TYR A 16 -1.71 -12.71 -4.10
CA TYR A 16 -1.74 -13.94 -4.88
C TYR A 16 -0.96 -15.03 -4.13
N ASN A 17 -1.68 -16.00 -3.53
CA ASN A 17 -1.14 -17.03 -2.65
C ASN A 17 -0.51 -16.48 -1.35
N GLU A 18 -1.29 -15.67 -0.62
CA GLU A 18 -0.85 -15.01 0.62
C GLU A 18 -1.67 -15.45 1.86
N ARG A 19 -2.28 -16.63 1.80
CA ARG A 19 -3.20 -17.12 2.85
C ARG A 19 -2.61 -17.06 4.26
N GLU A 20 -1.33 -17.45 4.40
CA GLU A 20 -0.67 -17.47 5.71
C GLU A 20 -0.36 -16.06 6.24
N ASN A 21 -0.12 -15.11 5.35
CA ASN A 21 0.28 -13.75 5.68
C ASN A 21 -0.90 -12.81 5.93
N ILE A 22 -2.04 -13.03 5.25
CA ILE A 22 -3.08 -12.00 5.17
C ILE A 22 -3.77 -11.71 6.51
N ARG A 23 -4.08 -12.72 7.31
CA ARG A 23 -4.73 -12.52 8.62
C ARG A 23 -3.83 -11.75 9.59
N PRO A 24 -2.58 -12.18 9.84
CA PRO A 24 -1.69 -11.42 10.73
C PRO A 24 -1.38 -10.03 10.20
N LEU A 25 -1.30 -9.82 8.87
CA LEU A 25 -1.08 -8.50 8.28
C LEU A 25 -2.27 -7.57 8.53
N CYS A 26 -3.50 -8.00 8.22
CA CYS A 26 -4.71 -7.22 8.46
C CYS A 26 -4.82 -6.80 9.93
N ARG A 27 -4.57 -7.73 10.84
CA ARG A 27 -4.58 -7.45 12.28
C ARG A 27 -3.56 -6.35 12.64
N ARG A 28 -2.29 -6.50 12.21
CA ARG A 28 -1.23 -5.50 12.49
C ARG A 28 -1.55 -4.13 11.90
N ILE A 29 -2.15 -4.06 10.71
CA ILE A 29 -2.57 -2.79 10.10
C ILE A 29 -3.66 -2.13 10.97
N LEU A 30 -4.70 -2.88 11.35
CA LEU A 30 -5.83 -2.36 12.11
C LEU A 30 -5.46 -1.92 13.53
N GLU A 31 -4.42 -2.52 14.13
CA GLU A 31 -3.84 -2.13 15.41
C GLU A 31 -3.17 -0.75 15.35
N GLN A 32 -2.75 -0.26 14.17
CA GLN A 32 -2.09 1.03 14.03
C GLN A 32 -3.03 2.24 14.13
N GLY A 33 -4.34 2.05 14.05
CA GLY A 33 -5.28 3.15 14.25
C GLY A 33 -6.70 2.87 13.76
N ARG A 34 -7.64 3.64 14.32
CA ARG A 34 -9.07 3.52 13.96
C ARG A 34 -9.40 4.10 12.59
N ALA A 35 -8.56 5.00 12.09
CA ALA A 35 -8.72 5.63 10.77
C ALA A 35 -8.37 4.69 9.61
N LEU A 36 -7.72 3.55 9.89
CA LEU A 36 -7.24 2.60 8.90
C LEU A 36 -8.28 1.53 8.62
N GLU A 37 -8.53 1.33 7.34
CA GLU A 37 -9.27 0.19 6.79
C GLU A 37 -8.38 -0.54 5.79
N VAL A 38 -8.64 -1.80 5.51
CA VAL A 38 -7.86 -2.64 4.60
C VAL A 38 -8.73 -3.10 3.45
N LEU A 39 -8.26 -2.94 2.22
CA LEU A 39 -8.80 -3.59 1.05
C LEU A 39 -7.80 -4.62 0.54
N VAL A 40 -8.17 -5.88 0.63
CA VAL A 40 -7.43 -6.96 -0.02
C VAL A 40 -7.94 -7.09 -1.45
N VAL A 41 -7.03 -7.01 -2.42
CA VAL A 41 -7.33 -7.21 -3.84
C VAL A 41 -6.75 -8.55 -4.26
N ASP A 42 -7.59 -9.58 -4.30
CA ASP A 42 -7.16 -10.95 -4.55
C ASP A 42 -7.27 -11.34 -6.03
N ASP A 43 -6.16 -11.81 -6.58
CA ASP A 43 -6.02 -12.21 -7.97
C ASP A 43 -6.43 -13.67 -8.22
N ASN A 44 -7.56 -14.08 -7.63
CA ASN A 44 -8.08 -15.47 -7.73
C ASN A 44 -7.07 -16.49 -7.21
N SER A 45 -6.60 -16.28 -5.99
CA SER A 45 -5.62 -17.14 -5.31
C SER A 45 -6.13 -18.57 -5.13
N PRO A 46 -5.44 -19.59 -5.65
CA PRO A 46 -5.86 -21.00 -5.50
C PRO A 46 -5.64 -21.57 -4.09
N ASP A 47 -4.83 -20.91 -3.24
CA ASP A 47 -4.50 -21.37 -1.87
C ASP A 47 -5.60 -21.09 -0.84
N GLY A 48 -6.68 -20.40 -1.24
CA GLY A 48 -7.78 -20.03 -0.35
C GLY A 48 -7.61 -18.68 0.35
N THR A 49 -6.70 -17.82 -0.11
CA THR A 49 -6.51 -16.44 0.42
C THR A 49 -7.84 -15.68 0.50
N ALA A 50 -8.63 -15.65 -0.58
CA ALA A 50 -9.93 -14.96 -0.59
C ALA A 50 -10.90 -15.50 0.46
N GLY A 51 -10.89 -16.82 0.70
CA GLY A 51 -11.69 -17.46 1.75
C GLY A 51 -11.33 -16.97 3.15
N GLU A 52 -10.01 -16.84 3.42
CA GLU A 52 -9.50 -16.29 4.66
C GLU A 52 -9.94 -14.83 4.86
N VAL A 53 -9.83 -14.01 3.80
CA VAL A 53 -10.25 -12.60 3.87
C VAL A 53 -11.75 -12.45 4.12
N ARG A 54 -12.60 -13.30 3.54
CA ARG A 54 -14.05 -13.29 3.83
C ARG A 54 -14.35 -13.55 5.31
N GLN A 55 -13.59 -14.45 5.94
CA GLN A 55 -13.72 -14.69 7.40
C GLN A 55 -13.31 -13.45 8.19
N ILE A 56 -12.18 -12.82 7.85
CA ILE A 56 -11.73 -11.58 8.52
C ILE A 56 -12.75 -10.45 8.33
N SER A 57 -13.34 -10.32 7.14
CA SER A 57 -14.38 -9.31 6.85
C SER A 57 -15.66 -9.54 7.66
N ALA A 58 -16.00 -10.78 7.97
CA ALA A 58 -17.12 -11.09 8.85
C ALA A 58 -16.83 -10.72 10.32
N GLU A 59 -15.56 -10.77 10.74
CA GLU A 59 -15.10 -10.41 12.08
C GLU A 59 -14.91 -8.88 12.23
N SER A 60 -14.60 -8.17 11.12
CA SER A 60 -14.28 -6.74 11.15
C SER A 60 -14.78 -6.00 9.90
N HIS A 61 -15.68 -5.04 10.11
CA HIS A 61 -16.18 -4.17 9.06
C HIS A 61 -15.11 -3.25 8.43
N ARG A 62 -13.90 -3.23 8.97
CA ARG A 62 -12.76 -2.46 8.45
C ARG A 62 -11.89 -3.24 7.47
N VAL A 63 -12.24 -4.50 7.15
CA VAL A 63 -11.54 -5.31 6.16
C VAL A 63 -12.47 -5.62 5.01
N HIS A 64 -12.02 -5.34 3.81
CA HIS A 64 -12.78 -5.49 2.57
C HIS A 64 -12.05 -6.42 1.61
N LEU A 65 -12.79 -7.12 0.78
CA LEU A 65 -12.27 -8.00 -0.26
C LEU A 65 -12.75 -7.52 -1.64
N LEU A 66 -11.81 -7.40 -2.57
CA LEU A 66 -12.07 -7.25 -3.99
C LEU A 66 -11.44 -8.45 -4.73
N GLU A 67 -12.28 -9.36 -5.20
CA GLU A 67 -11.83 -10.52 -5.98
C GLU A 67 -11.75 -10.17 -7.45
N ARG A 68 -10.63 -10.50 -8.08
CA ARG A 68 -10.44 -10.35 -9.51
C ARG A 68 -10.52 -11.72 -10.20
N ARG A 69 -10.78 -11.73 -11.50
CA ARG A 69 -11.00 -12.98 -12.25
C ARG A 69 -9.76 -13.86 -12.42
N GLY A 70 -8.57 -13.32 -12.13
CA GLY A 70 -7.30 -14.04 -12.29
C GLY A 70 -6.09 -13.15 -12.03
N LYS A 71 -4.89 -13.70 -12.18
CA LYS A 71 -3.61 -12.99 -12.00
C LYS A 71 -3.37 -11.99 -13.14
N LEU A 72 -3.80 -10.75 -12.96
CA LEU A 72 -3.72 -9.68 -13.95
C LEU A 72 -2.54 -8.74 -13.75
N GLY A 73 -1.72 -8.98 -12.73
CA GLY A 73 -0.53 -8.19 -12.41
C GLY A 73 -0.72 -7.20 -11.27
N LEU A 74 0.39 -6.92 -10.58
CA LEU A 74 0.44 -6.10 -9.36
C LEU A 74 -0.07 -4.68 -9.59
N GLY A 75 0.39 -4.02 -10.67
CA GLY A 75 -0.01 -2.65 -10.98
C GLY A 75 -1.51 -2.51 -11.18
N THR A 76 -2.11 -3.42 -11.96
CA THR A 76 -3.56 -3.41 -12.20
C THR A 76 -4.38 -3.73 -10.94
N ALA A 77 -3.80 -4.48 -9.97
CA ALA A 77 -4.43 -4.71 -8.68
C ALA A 77 -4.48 -3.43 -7.84
N TYR A 78 -3.38 -2.68 -7.80
CA TYR A 78 -3.38 -1.36 -7.15
C TYR A 78 -4.34 -0.39 -7.81
N ILE A 79 -4.39 -0.33 -9.15
CA ILE A 79 -5.34 0.53 -9.88
C ILE A 79 -6.79 0.19 -9.50
N ALA A 80 -7.15 -1.09 -9.48
CA ALA A 80 -8.48 -1.52 -9.04
C ALA A 80 -8.80 -1.08 -7.60
N GLY A 81 -7.82 -1.20 -6.70
CA GLY A 81 -7.94 -0.73 -5.32
C GLY A 81 -8.07 0.79 -5.21
N PHE A 82 -7.38 1.56 -6.06
CA PHE A 82 -7.48 3.02 -6.10
C PHE A 82 -8.87 3.47 -6.56
N HIS A 83 -9.40 2.90 -7.63
CA HIS A 83 -10.77 3.18 -8.05
C HIS A 83 -11.77 2.86 -6.95
N TRP A 84 -11.66 1.69 -6.33
CA TRP A 84 -12.52 1.28 -5.21
C TRP A 84 -12.48 2.28 -4.04
N ALA A 85 -11.29 2.80 -3.70
CA ALA A 85 -11.10 3.80 -2.66
C ALA A 85 -11.72 5.16 -3.02
N LEU A 86 -11.48 5.62 -4.25
CA LEU A 86 -11.98 6.92 -4.72
C LEU A 86 -13.50 6.96 -4.80
N GLU A 87 -14.14 5.88 -5.26
CA GLU A 87 -15.60 5.73 -5.30
C GLU A 87 -16.26 5.78 -3.92
N ARG A 88 -15.52 5.33 -2.88
CA ARG A 88 -16.03 5.27 -1.49
C ARG A 88 -15.61 6.45 -0.61
N GLY A 89 -14.94 7.44 -1.21
CA GLY A 89 -14.62 8.70 -0.55
C GLY A 89 -13.54 8.59 0.53
N TYR A 90 -12.56 7.69 0.37
CA TYR A 90 -11.39 7.68 1.25
C TYR A 90 -10.51 8.91 0.96
N ASP A 91 -9.96 9.49 2.04
CA ASP A 91 -9.08 10.67 1.95
C ASP A 91 -7.65 10.30 1.60
N ARG A 92 -7.20 9.12 2.07
CA ARG A 92 -5.86 8.58 1.86
C ARG A 92 -5.93 7.17 1.36
N VAL A 93 -5.05 6.84 0.40
CA VAL A 93 -4.91 5.49 -0.14
C VAL A 93 -3.45 5.08 -0.02
N ILE A 94 -3.20 3.95 0.61
CA ILE A 94 -1.86 3.46 0.92
C ILE A 94 -1.62 2.16 0.16
N GLN A 95 -0.53 2.08 -0.59
CA GLN A 95 -0.04 0.84 -1.19
C GLN A 95 0.79 0.07 -0.16
N MET A 96 0.53 -1.22 0.00
CA MET A 96 1.29 -2.12 0.86
C MET A 96 1.29 -3.53 0.30
N ASP A 97 2.45 -4.18 0.26
CA ASP A 97 2.58 -5.58 -0.14
C ASP A 97 2.20 -6.53 1.02
N ALA A 98 1.82 -7.77 0.69
CA ALA A 98 1.32 -8.74 1.66
C ALA A 98 2.44 -9.51 2.40
N ASP A 99 3.69 -9.39 1.97
CA ASP A 99 4.85 -10.20 2.41
C ASP A 99 5.60 -9.62 3.62
N PHE A 100 5.04 -8.67 4.33
CA PHE A 100 5.66 -7.94 5.45
C PHE A 100 6.93 -7.14 5.11
N SER A 101 7.26 -6.96 3.83
CA SER A 101 8.36 -6.06 3.42
C SER A 101 8.08 -4.60 3.79
N HIS A 102 6.81 -4.26 3.98
CA HIS A 102 6.34 -2.96 4.42
C HIS A 102 5.82 -3.05 5.86
N PRO A 103 6.53 -2.49 6.87
CA PRO A 103 6.13 -2.62 8.27
C PRO A 103 4.88 -1.77 8.58
N PRO A 104 3.76 -2.39 9.03
CA PRO A 104 2.53 -1.67 9.36
C PRO A 104 2.71 -0.56 10.41
N GLU A 105 3.69 -0.71 11.30
CA GLU A 105 4.02 0.25 12.35
C GLU A 105 4.43 1.64 11.82
N ARG A 106 4.73 1.74 10.52
CA ARG A 106 5.05 3.01 9.85
C ARG A 106 3.81 3.77 9.35
N LEU A 107 2.65 3.12 9.33
CA LEU A 107 1.39 3.72 8.84
C LEU A 107 1.01 5.02 9.58
N PRO A 108 1.09 5.11 10.92
CA PRO A 108 0.77 6.36 11.62
C PRO A 108 1.68 7.52 11.20
N ALA A 109 2.98 7.27 11.04
CA ALA A 109 3.93 8.28 10.60
C ALA A 109 3.67 8.72 9.14
N MET A 110 3.30 7.79 8.26
CA MET A 110 2.93 8.12 6.88
C MET A 110 1.65 8.97 6.83
N LEU A 111 0.64 8.65 7.62
CA LEU A 111 -0.59 9.42 7.71
C LEU A 111 -0.33 10.84 8.24
N GLU A 112 0.53 10.99 9.25
CA GLU A 112 0.90 12.31 9.75
C GLU A 112 1.63 13.13 8.69
N GLN A 113 2.59 12.55 7.97
CA GLN A 113 3.27 13.24 6.87
C GLN A 113 2.32 13.60 5.71
N SER A 114 1.31 12.75 5.44
CA SER A 114 0.32 13.00 4.38
C SER A 114 -0.58 14.21 4.63
N ARG A 115 -0.55 14.81 5.82
CA ARG A 115 -1.21 16.09 6.09
C ARG A 115 -0.53 17.26 5.42
N ARG A 116 0.77 17.12 5.10
CA ARG A 116 1.64 18.17 4.56
C ARG A 116 2.02 17.92 3.09
N CYS A 117 1.84 16.71 2.60
CA CYS A 117 2.26 16.28 1.27
C CYS A 117 1.16 15.47 0.61
N GLU A 118 0.97 15.64 -0.69
CA GLU A 118 -0.02 14.86 -1.46
C GLU A 118 0.42 13.41 -1.67
N VAL A 119 1.73 13.15 -1.69
CA VAL A 119 2.32 11.81 -1.81
C VAL A 119 3.42 11.63 -0.79
N VAL A 120 3.35 10.54 -0.01
CA VAL A 120 4.39 10.15 0.96
C VAL A 120 4.96 8.80 0.53
N LEU A 121 6.28 8.71 0.45
CA LEU A 121 6.99 7.49 0.06
C LEU A 121 7.69 6.88 1.28
N GLY A 122 7.47 5.60 1.52
CA GLY A 122 8.22 4.82 2.49
C GLY A 122 9.61 4.48 1.94
N SER A 123 10.56 5.40 2.13
CA SER A 123 11.90 5.26 1.55
C SER A 123 12.80 4.37 2.41
N ARG A 124 13.54 3.49 1.75
CA ARG A 124 14.59 2.67 2.35
C ARG A 124 15.88 3.45 2.60
N TYR A 125 16.04 4.60 1.96
CA TYR A 125 17.27 5.43 1.93
C TYR A 125 17.21 6.63 2.89
N VAL A 126 16.37 6.56 3.90
CA VAL A 126 16.27 7.60 4.95
C VAL A 126 16.69 7.04 6.32
N PRO A 127 17.07 7.87 7.29
CA PRO A 127 17.34 7.40 8.65
C PRO A 127 16.17 6.59 9.21
N GLY A 128 16.43 5.37 9.70
CA GLY A 128 15.42 4.42 10.15
C GLY A 128 14.73 3.65 9.04
N GLY A 129 15.08 3.87 7.77
CA GLY A 129 14.80 2.96 6.66
C GLY A 129 15.81 1.80 6.65
N GLY A 130 15.54 0.77 5.88
CA GLY A 130 16.43 -0.39 5.81
C GLY A 130 15.96 -1.45 4.83
N TRP A 131 16.76 -2.48 4.74
CA TRP A 131 16.48 -3.69 3.99
C TRP A 131 16.67 -4.90 4.92
N GLU A 132 15.66 -5.69 5.09
CA GLU A 132 15.81 -6.98 5.73
C GLU A 132 16.18 -8.02 4.65
N ARG A 133 17.32 -8.70 4.85
CA ARG A 133 17.78 -9.89 4.10
C ARG A 133 17.93 -9.75 2.57
N TRP A 134 18.25 -8.53 2.05
CA TRP A 134 18.51 -8.40 0.62
C TRP A 134 19.95 -8.78 0.25
N PRO A 135 20.18 -9.57 -0.84
CA PRO A 135 21.51 -9.82 -1.38
C PRO A 135 22.18 -8.51 -1.83
N ARG A 136 23.48 -8.36 -1.62
CA ARG A 136 24.25 -7.15 -2.00
C ARG A 136 24.05 -6.75 -3.47
N ARG A 137 23.94 -7.72 -4.38
CA ARG A 137 23.67 -7.47 -5.82
C ARG A 137 22.35 -6.71 -6.03
N ARG A 138 21.28 -7.09 -5.32
CA ARG A 138 19.95 -6.44 -5.39
C ARG A 138 20.00 -5.01 -4.85
N LEU A 139 20.80 -4.78 -3.81
CA LEU A 139 21.03 -3.44 -3.25
C LEU A 139 21.70 -2.51 -4.27
N ILE A 140 22.76 -2.99 -4.95
CA ILE A 140 23.48 -2.21 -5.97
C ILE A 140 22.54 -1.90 -7.16
N PHE A 141 21.82 -2.89 -7.68
CA PHE A 141 20.86 -2.69 -8.77
C PHE A 141 19.77 -1.68 -8.40
N SER A 142 19.17 -1.82 -7.21
CA SER A 142 18.14 -0.89 -6.73
C SER A 142 18.69 0.53 -6.56
N ALA A 143 19.89 0.68 -5.98
CA ALA A 143 20.53 1.97 -5.78
C ALA A 143 20.87 2.64 -7.12
N THR A 144 21.42 1.89 -8.07
CA THR A 144 21.77 2.39 -9.41
C THR A 144 20.51 2.79 -10.19
N ALA A 145 19.48 1.94 -10.22
CA ALA A 145 18.21 2.25 -10.87
C ALA A 145 17.57 3.51 -10.26
N ASN A 146 17.55 3.61 -8.94
CA ASN A 146 17.01 4.78 -8.25
C ASN A 146 17.82 6.05 -8.54
N TRP A 147 19.16 5.97 -8.54
CA TRP A 147 20.05 7.07 -8.89
C TRP A 147 19.80 7.55 -10.34
N LEU A 148 19.71 6.60 -11.29
CA LEU A 148 19.47 6.90 -12.69
C LEU A 148 18.11 7.58 -12.90
N THR A 149 17.04 7.02 -12.32
CA THR A 149 15.68 7.57 -12.41
C THR A 149 15.62 8.98 -11.86
N ARG A 150 16.22 9.21 -10.69
CA ARG A 150 16.26 10.54 -10.06
C ARG A 150 16.96 11.58 -10.92
N ASN A 151 18.14 11.24 -11.48
CA ASN A 151 18.94 12.18 -12.25
C ASN A 151 18.35 12.43 -13.64
N LEU A 152 17.79 11.41 -14.30
CA LEU A 152 17.17 11.58 -15.63
C LEU A 152 15.85 12.37 -15.55
N LEU A 153 15.05 12.16 -14.49
CA LEU A 153 13.73 12.78 -14.37
C LEU A 153 13.71 13.99 -13.43
N GLY A 154 14.85 14.36 -12.83
CA GLY A 154 14.93 15.50 -11.92
C GLY A 154 14.06 15.33 -10.64
N LEU A 155 13.78 14.08 -10.21
CA LEU A 155 12.86 13.82 -9.12
C LEU A 155 13.49 14.11 -7.74
N PRO A 156 12.79 14.82 -6.85
CA PRO A 156 13.28 15.11 -5.50
C PRO A 156 13.19 13.89 -4.57
N ALA A 157 12.42 12.85 -4.95
CA ALA A 157 12.21 11.65 -4.15
C ALA A 157 13.50 10.84 -3.97
N ARG A 158 13.80 10.41 -2.73
CA ARG A 158 15.01 9.62 -2.44
C ARG A 158 14.87 8.14 -2.83
N ASP A 159 13.65 7.62 -2.93
CA ASP A 159 13.36 6.25 -3.34
C ASP A 159 12.18 6.23 -4.33
N CYS A 160 12.49 6.35 -5.63
CA CYS A 160 11.49 6.33 -6.70
C CYS A 160 10.89 4.93 -6.93
N THR A 161 11.54 3.89 -6.41
CA THR A 161 11.16 2.49 -6.61
C THR A 161 10.44 1.89 -5.39
N ALA A 162 10.17 2.70 -4.35
CA ALA A 162 9.45 2.24 -3.17
C ALA A 162 8.02 1.82 -3.53
N GLY A 163 7.61 0.61 -3.13
CA GLY A 163 6.24 0.11 -3.25
C GLY A 163 5.32 0.65 -2.15
N PHE A 164 5.88 1.04 -1.01
CA PHE A 164 5.14 1.56 0.12
C PHE A 164 4.87 3.07 -0.06
N ARG A 165 3.63 3.42 -0.38
CA ARG A 165 3.25 4.80 -0.74
C ARG A 165 1.91 5.17 -0.12
N CYS A 166 1.78 6.42 0.30
CA CYS A 166 0.50 6.98 0.73
C CYS A 166 0.16 8.17 -0.19
N PHE A 167 -1.02 8.11 -0.79
CA PHE A 167 -1.54 9.12 -1.69
C PHE A 167 -2.70 9.87 -1.05
N HIS A 168 -2.75 11.16 -1.26
CA HIS A 168 -3.98 11.93 -1.10
C HIS A 168 -4.95 11.57 -2.24
N ALA A 169 -6.24 11.45 -1.95
CA ALA A 169 -7.24 11.13 -2.97
C ALA A 169 -7.28 12.17 -4.11
N SER A 170 -7.01 13.45 -3.81
CA SER A 170 -6.91 14.51 -4.83
C SER A 170 -5.77 14.26 -5.81
N ALA A 171 -4.63 13.76 -5.34
CA ALA A 171 -3.51 13.42 -6.21
C ALA A 171 -3.83 12.22 -7.12
N LEU A 172 -4.46 11.17 -6.58
CA LEU A 172 -4.87 10.01 -7.38
C LEU A 172 -5.86 10.38 -8.49
N ARG A 173 -6.79 11.33 -8.24
CA ARG A 173 -7.72 11.81 -9.28
C ARG A 173 -7.06 12.56 -10.43
N GLN A 174 -5.84 13.05 -10.25
CA GLN A 174 -5.08 13.74 -11.29
C GLN A 174 -4.24 12.80 -12.15
N ILE A 175 -4.03 11.56 -11.69
CA ILE A 175 -3.24 10.56 -12.41
C ILE A 175 -4.18 9.81 -13.36
N PRO A 176 -3.87 9.73 -14.67
CA PRO A 176 -4.64 8.92 -15.61
C PRO A 176 -4.37 7.43 -15.37
N LEU A 177 -5.04 6.85 -14.37
CA LEU A 177 -4.81 5.48 -13.90
C LEU A 177 -5.04 4.42 -15.00
N GLU A 178 -5.84 4.75 -16.02
CA GLU A 178 -6.11 3.85 -17.15
C GLU A 178 -4.91 3.68 -18.09
N ASN A 179 -3.91 4.57 -17.99
CA ASN A 179 -2.73 4.57 -18.86
C ASN A 179 -1.46 4.00 -18.17
N VAL A 180 -1.61 3.38 -17.00
CA VAL A 180 -0.50 2.88 -16.17
C VAL A 180 -0.36 1.37 -16.30
#